data_e4b17ff265515e642905a9a23dc4f867
#
_entry.id   e4b17ff265515e642905a9a23dc4f867
#
_cell.length_a   1.000
_cell.length_b   1.000
_cell.length_c   1.000
_cell.angle_alpha   90.00
_cell.angle_beta   90.00
_cell.angle_gamma   90.00
#
_symmetry.space_group_name_H-M   'P 1'
#
loop_
_entity.id
_entity.type
_entity.pdbx_description
1 polymer ?
#
loop_
_entity_poly.entity_id
_entity_poly.type
_entity_poly.pdbx_seq_one_letter_code
_entity_poly.pdbx_strand_id
1 'polypeptide(L)'
;MNAQQSYFDGRTFSPVDDGQRLTRQLDMVKRCLLDGSWWTLTGLAAVTGGSEAGVSARIRDLKKPRFGGYVIEKQRVSGGLWRYRIPRDAA
;
A
#
# COMPACT_ATOMS: atom_id res chain seq x y z
N MET A 1 10.41 -7.95 -27.25
CA MET A 1 10.64 -7.25 -27.14
C MET A 1 10.53 -6.47 -27.11
N ASN A 2 10.59 -7.04 -26.78
CA ASN A 2 10.77 -6.20 -26.58
C ASN A 2 10.65 -5.80 -26.23
N ALA A 3 10.68 -6.17 -25.92
CA ALA A 3 10.77 -5.67 -25.53
C ALA A 3 10.84 -5.59 -25.25
N GLN A 4 10.98 -6.03 -25.12
CA GLN A 4 11.29 -5.81 -24.87
C GLN A 4 11.50 -5.92 -24.58
N GLN A 5 11.65 -6.42 -24.55
CA GLN A 5 12.11 -6.36 -24.36
C GLN A 5 12.38 -6.42 -23.97
N SER A 6 12.57 -7.10 -23.87
CA SER A 6 13.07 -6.99 -23.50
C SER A 6 13.48 -7.25 -23.25
N TYR A 7 13.65 -7.92 -23.05
CA TYR A 7 14.19 -7.95 -22.73
C TYR A 7 14.43 -8.42 -22.28
N PHE A 8 14.41 -9.07 -22.16
CA PHE A 8 14.79 -9.23 -21.71
C PHE A 8 14.76 -9.61 -21.39
N ASP A 9 14.89 -10.38 -21.39
CA ASP A 9 14.86 -10.45 -20.89
C ASP A 9 14.57 -10.20 -20.43
N GLY A 10 14.11 -10.45 -20.26
CA GLY A 10 13.66 -10.14 -19.69
C GLY A 10 13.55 -9.84 -19.15
N ARG A 11 13.16 -10.21 -18.54
CA ARG A 11 13.14 -9.80 -17.84
C ARG A 11 13.42 -8.84 -17.40
N THR A 12 12.39 -8.54 -17.48
CA THR A 12 13.45 -7.64 -17.04
C THR A 12 13.03 -6.83 -15.85
N PHE A 13 13.60 -7.07 -14.78
CA PHE A 13 13.33 -6.36 -13.54
C PHE A 13 14.16 -5.08 -13.49
N SER A 14 13.49 -3.92 -13.35
CA SER A 14 14.16 -2.63 -13.19
C SER A 14 13.98 -2.16 -11.75
N PRO A 15 15.05 -2.01 -10.97
CA PRO A 15 14.93 -1.52 -9.60
C PRO A 15 14.29 -0.14 -9.51
N VAL A 16 14.54 0.72 -10.51
CA VAL A 16 13.95 2.06 -10.53
C VAL A 16 12.44 1.97 -10.72
N ASP A 17 12.01 1.18 -11.70
CA ASP A 17 10.58 1.02 -11.96
C ASP A 17 9.87 0.37 -10.77
N ASP A 18 10.53 -0.60 -10.15
CA ASP A 18 9.98 -1.26 -8.99
C ASP A 18 9.85 -0.28 -7.82
N GLY A 19 10.86 0.57 -7.62
CA GLY A 19 10.81 1.59 -6.59
C GLY A 19 9.69 2.59 -6.81
N GLN A 20 9.49 3.02 -8.06
CA GLN A 20 8.40 3.93 -8.40
C GLN A 20 7.04 3.28 -8.14
N ARG A 21 6.90 2.01 -8.46
CA ARG A 21 5.65 1.29 -8.22
C ARG A 21 5.33 1.21 -6.74
N LEU A 22 6.33 0.90 -5.92
CA LEU A 22 6.14 0.82 -4.48
C LEU A 22 5.80 2.18 -3.89
N THR A 23 6.46 3.24 -4.35
CA THR A 23 6.18 4.60 -3.89
C THR A 23 4.76 5.01 -4.25
N ARG A 24 4.31 4.66 -5.45
CA ARG A 24 2.95 4.97 -5.89
C ARG A 24 1.93 4.21 -5.06
N GLN A 25 2.19 2.94 -4.79
CA GLN A 25 1.30 2.15 -3.95
C GLN A 25 1.21 2.72 -2.54
N LEU A 26 2.35 3.11 -1.97
CA LEU A 26 2.40 3.73 -0.65
C LEU A 26 1.54 4.99 -0.62
N ASP A 27 1.68 5.84 -1.63
CA ASP A 27 0.92 7.08 -1.72
C ASP A 27 -0.58 6.82 -1.83
N MET A 28 -0.97 5.84 -2.63
CA MET A 28 -2.39 5.50 -2.79
C MET A 28 -2.99 4.94 -1.51
N VAL A 29 -2.28 4.05 -0.83
CA VAL A 29 -2.73 3.51 0.45
C VAL A 29 -2.87 4.65 1.47
N LYS A 30 -1.89 5.54 1.53
CA LYS A 30 -1.92 6.68 2.42
C LYS A 30 -3.16 7.55 2.17
N ARG A 31 -3.44 7.86 0.91
CA ARG A 31 -4.59 8.71 0.58
C ARG A 31 -5.91 8.07 1.00
N CYS A 32 -6.04 6.76 0.78
CA CYS A 32 -7.24 6.06 1.21
C CYS A 32 -7.42 6.15 2.72
N LEU A 33 -6.38 5.89 3.48
CA LEU A 33 -6.46 5.88 4.93
C LEU A 33 -6.67 7.27 5.51
N LEU A 34 -6.07 8.30 4.89
CA LEU A 34 -6.22 9.68 5.36
C LEU A 34 -7.62 10.23 5.19
N ASP A 35 -8.44 9.57 4.39
CA ASP A 35 -9.84 9.90 4.27
C ASP A 35 -10.59 9.74 5.60
N GLY A 36 -10.01 8.98 6.53
CA GLY A 36 -10.63 8.74 7.82
C GLY A 36 -11.61 7.58 7.81
N SER A 37 -11.84 7.00 6.66
CA SER A 37 -12.74 5.86 6.51
C SER A 37 -12.04 4.57 6.90
N TRP A 38 -12.82 3.58 7.28
CA TRP A 38 -12.29 2.24 7.55
C TRP A 38 -12.09 1.48 6.25
N TRP A 39 -10.94 0.83 6.14
CA TRP A 39 -10.58 0.06 4.95
C TRP A 39 -10.10 -1.33 5.35
N THR A 40 -10.56 -2.35 4.66
CA THR A 40 -9.99 -3.69 4.78
C THR A 40 -8.81 -3.82 3.83
N LEU A 41 -7.94 -4.82 4.06
CA LEU A 41 -6.85 -5.08 3.13
C LEU A 41 -7.38 -5.42 1.73
N THR A 42 -8.46 -6.19 1.67
CA THR A 42 -9.09 -6.53 0.39
C THR A 42 -9.55 -5.27 -0.34
N GLY A 43 -10.19 -4.36 0.37
CA GLY A 43 -10.67 -3.10 -0.23
C GLY A 43 -9.52 -2.25 -0.73
N LEU A 44 -8.47 -2.11 0.08
CA LEU A 44 -7.29 -1.34 -0.32
C LEU A 44 -6.60 -1.98 -1.52
N ALA A 45 -6.48 -3.30 -1.55
CA ALA A 45 -5.87 -3.99 -2.68
C ALA A 45 -6.66 -3.75 -3.96
N ALA A 46 -7.99 -3.77 -3.87
CA ALA A 46 -8.84 -3.54 -5.04
C ALA A 46 -8.65 -2.14 -5.61
N VAL A 47 -8.57 -1.13 -4.73
CA VAL A 47 -8.43 0.27 -5.17
C VAL A 47 -7.01 0.56 -5.67
N THR A 48 -6.00 0.03 -4.99
CA THR A 48 -4.61 0.34 -5.31
C THR A 48 -4.01 -0.59 -6.36
N GLY A 49 -4.70 -1.69 -6.67
CA GLY A 49 -4.21 -2.64 -7.66
C GLY A 49 -3.12 -3.58 -7.16
N GLY A 50 -2.88 -3.62 -5.85
CA GLY A 50 -1.87 -4.48 -5.28
C GLY A 50 -2.45 -5.73 -4.64
N SER A 51 -1.58 -6.50 -3.98
CA SER A 51 -1.99 -7.65 -3.19
C SER A 51 -2.27 -7.21 -1.76
N GLU A 52 -2.99 -8.05 -1.03
CA GLU A 52 -3.23 -7.78 0.39
C GLU A 52 -1.93 -7.75 1.17
N ALA A 53 -1.00 -8.64 0.84
CA ALA A 53 0.31 -8.67 1.49
C ALA A 53 1.08 -7.37 1.22
N GLY A 54 1.04 -6.89 -0.02
CA GLY A 54 1.67 -5.62 -0.38
C GLY A 54 1.07 -4.45 0.34
N VAL A 55 -0.25 -4.40 0.42
CA VAL A 55 -0.95 -3.34 1.15
C VAL A 55 -0.58 -3.38 2.63
N SER A 56 -0.57 -4.57 3.23
CA SER A 56 -0.18 -4.72 4.63
C SER A 56 1.23 -4.19 4.88
N ALA A 57 2.15 -4.47 3.96
CA ALA A 57 3.51 -3.95 4.06
C ALA A 57 3.52 -2.42 3.98
N ARG A 58 2.72 -1.82 3.11
CA ARG A 58 2.64 -0.36 3.00
C ARG A 58 2.06 0.26 4.27
N ILE A 59 1.07 -0.39 4.90
CA ILE A 59 0.53 0.09 6.17
C ILE A 59 1.63 0.12 7.23
N ARG A 60 2.45 -0.93 7.30
CA ARG A 60 3.58 -0.94 8.24
C ARG A 60 4.57 0.18 7.93
N ASP A 61 4.82 0.43 6.64
CA ASP A 61 5.74 1.51 6.25
C ASP A 61 5.24 2.87 6.72
N LEU A 62 3.94 3.13 6.62
CA LEU A 62 3.36 4.42 7.00
C LEU A 62 3.55 4.73 8.49
N LYS A 63 3.73 3.72 9.31
CA LYS A 63 4.00 3.91 10.74
C LYS A 63 5.43 4.37 11.00
N LYS A 64 6.34 4.18 10.04
CA LYS A 64 7.74 4.54 10.21
C LYS A 64 7.93 6.04 10.09
N PRO A 65 8.80 6.65 10.95
CA PRO A 65 9.00 8.10 10.89
C PRO A 65 9.39 8.63 9.51
N ARG A 66 10.20 7.88 8.77
CA ARG A 66 10.66 8.33 7.44
C ARG A 66 9.54 8.39 6.42
N PHE A 67 8.38 7.77 6.70
CA PHE A 67 7.23 7.79 5.81
C PHE A 67 6.07 8.56 6.42
N GLY A 68 6.32 9.30 7.48
CA GLY A 68 5.31 10.14 8.10
C GLY A 68 4.95 9.78 9.53
N GLY A 69 5.28 8.58 9.97
CA GLY A 69 4.98 8.15 11.34
C GLY A 69 3.51 8.20 11.69
N TYR A 70 2.66 7.81 10.76
CA TYR A 70 1.20 7.91 10.96
C TYR A 70 0.72 6.96 12.04
N VAL A 71 -0.26 7.41 12.79
CA VAL A 71 -0.99 6.56 13.73
C VAL A 71 -2.08 5.85 12.96
N ILE A 72 -2.02 4.52 12.93
CA ILE A 72 -3.00 3.73 12.19
C ILE A 72 -3.80 2.90 13.17
N GLU A 73 -5.11 3.16 13.21
CA GLU A 73 -6.03 2.36 14.01
C GLU A 73 -6.42 1.12 13.24
N LYS A 74 -6.60 0.02 13.97
CA LYS A 74 -7.16 -1.19 13.37
C LYS A 74 -8.25 -1.73 14.28
N GLN A 75 -9.23 -2.38 13.65
CA GLN A 75 -10.36 -2.94 14.34
C GLN A 75 -10.73 -4.26 13.70
N ARG A 76 -10.98 -5.27 14.52
CA ARG A 76 -11.42 -6.55 14.01
C ARG A 76 -12.89 -6.47 13.62
N VAL A 77 -13.20 -6.90 12.40
CA VAL A 77 -14.58 -6.94 11.92
C VAL A 77 -15.21 -8.27 12.27
N SER A 78 -14.53 -9.37 11.94
CA SER A 78 -14.99 -10.71 12.26
C SER A 78 -13.85 -11.69 11.97
N GLY A 79 -13.71 -12.74 12.77
CA GLY A 79 -12.69 -13.75 12.54
C GLY A 79 -11.32 -13.14 12.30
N GLY A 80 -10.71 -13.45 11.16
CA GLY A 80 -9.41 -12.89 10.77
C GLY A 80 -9.51 -11.63 9.96
N LEU A 81 -10.68 -11.04 9.79
CA LEU A 81 -10.87 -9.85 8.98
C LEU A 81 -10.70 -8.59 9.84
N TRP A 82 -9.77 -7.73 9.42
CA TRP A 82 -9.47 -6.48 10.10
C TRP A 82 -9.68 -5.31 9.15
N ARG A 83 -9.94 -4.14 9.72
CA ARG A 83 -10.02 -2.89 8.95
C ARG A 83 -9.14 -1.84 9.59
N TYR A 84 -8.72 -0.87 8.80
CA TYR A 84 -7.70 0.11 9.16
C TYR A 84 -8.13 1.51 8.76
N ARG A 85 -7.63 2.51 9.49
CA ARG A 85 -7.80 3.91 9.12
C ARG A 85 -6.72 4.76 9.79
N ILE A 86 -6.51 5.95 9.24
CA ILE A 86 -5.76 6.99 9.93
C ILE A 86 -6.80 7.96 10.45
N PRO A 87 -6.98 8.09 11.77
CA PRO A 87 -7.98 9.01 12.30
C PRO A 87 -7.68 10.44 11.87
N ARG A 88 -8.70 11.19 11.51
CA ARG A 88 -8.52 12.56 11.02
C ARG A 88 -7.90 13.46 12.06
N ASP A 89 -8.30 13.31 13.29
CA ASP A 89 -7.82 14.14 14.38
C ASP A 89 -6.44 13.73 14.87
N ALA A 90 -5.90 12.63 14.35
CA ALA A 90 -4.54 12.18 14.67
C ALA A 90 -3.51 12.68 13.67
N ALA A 91 -3.95 13.33 12.59
CA ALA A 91 -3.05 13.75 11.52
C ALA A 91 -2.36 15.08 11.83
#